data_fb19bf9496ef5e60a4a53a90ea5758be
#
_entry.id   fb19bf9496ef5e60a4a53a90ea5758be
#
_cell.length_a   1.000
_cell.length_b   1.000
_cell.length_c   1.000
_cell.angle_alpha   90.00
_cell.angle_beta   90.00
_cell.angle_gamma   90.00
#
_symmetry.space_group_name_H-M   'P 1'
#
loop_
_entity.id
_entity.type
_entity.pdbx_description
1 polymer ?
#
loop_
_entity_poly.entity_id
_entity_poly.type
_entity_poly.pdbx_seq_one_letter_code
_entity_poly.pdbx_strand_id
1 'polypeptide(L)'
;MKRADQGGELHAGRREAAVQVGVRLYVEGDLAEGAEVPLDPAQAHYLRNVMRRAPGDAVRVFNGRDGEWRAAIATLGKGKGALAVEAQTRPQAAEPDLWLLAAPIKRTAIDFVAAKATELGASAIQPVFTRRTAVTRVNADRMRANVIEAAEQCEQPTVPVVRDAAPLAQLLDAWPKGRR
;
A
#
# COMPACT_ATOMS: atom_id res chain seq x y z
N MET A 1 35.92 -60.39 3.04
CA MET A 1 36.00 -59.15 2.18
C MET A 1 34.76 -58.32 2.46
N LYS A 2 34.93 -57.31 3.40
CA LYS A 2 33.82 -56.44 3.87
C LYS A 2 33.69 -55.24 2.93
N ARG A 3 32.54 -55.02 2.38
CA ARG A 3 32.21 -53.75 1.69
C ARG A 3 31.69 -52.74 2.72
N ALA A 4 32.30 -51.58 2.77
CA ALA A 4 31.89 -50.45 3.57
C ALA A 4 30.64 -49.82 2.94
N ASP A 5 29.63 -49.64 3.78
CA ASP A 5 28.44 -48.85 3.53
C ASP A 5 28.77 -47.38 3.76
N GLN A 6 28.72 -46.56 2.70
CA GLN A 6 28.84 -45.10 2.82
C GLN A 6 27.45 -44.52 2.86
N GLY A 7 27.03 -44.17 4.07
CA GLY A 7 25.80 -43.43 4.30
C GLY A 7 25.83 -42.06 3.63
N GLY A 8 25.01 -41.89 2.60
CA GLY A 8 24.73 -40.60 2.01
C GLY A 8 23.86 -39.76 2.95
N GLU A 9 24.43 -38.70 3.50
CA GLU A 9 23.67 -37.65 4.16
C GLU A 9 22.78 -36.94 3.14
N LEU A 10 21.49 -37.24 3.23
CA LEU A 10 20.45 -36.49 2.52
C LEU A 10 20.36 -35.11 3.16
N HIS A 11 20.97 -34.12 2.51
CA HIS A 11 20.70 -32.73 2.74
C HIS A 11 19.21 -32.49 2.42
N ALA A 12 18.41 -32.47 3.46
CA ALA A 12 17.04 -31.96 3.40
C ALA A 12 17.11 -30.45 3.17
N GLY A 13 17.29 -30.06 1.93
CA GLY A 13 17.08 -28.68 1.49
C GLY A 13 15.64 -28.29 1.84
N ARG A 14 15.48 -27.47 2.87
CA ARG A 14 14.25 -26.70 3.08
C ARG A 14 14.02 -25.90 1.79
N ARG A 15 13.18 -26.40 0.93
CA ARG A 15 12.52 -25.58 -0.07
C ARG A 15 11.68 -24.57 0.73
N GLU A 16 12.16 -23.36 0.91
CA GLU A 16 11.31 -22.22 1.18
C GLU A 16 10.29 -22.18 0.04
N ALA A 17 9.15 -22.79 0.30
CA ALA A 17 8.00 -22.57 -0.54
C ALA A 17 7.74 -21.07 -0.47
N ALA A 18 7.97 -20.37 -1.57
CA ALA A 18 7.46 -19.03 -1.77
C ALA A 18 5.94 -19.13 -1.63
N VAL A 19 5.45 -19.00 -0.39
CA VAL A 19 4.02 -18.91 -0.12
C VAL A 19 3.58 -17.65 -0.85
N GLN A 20 2.80 -17.85 -1.91
CA GLN A 20 2.17 -16.76 -2.62
C GLN A 20 1.21 -16.10 -1.62
N VAL A 21 1.71 -15.05 -0.96
CA VAL A 21 0.96 -14.28 0.03
C VAL A 21 -0.02 -13.42 -0.76
N GLY A 22 -1.22 -13.95 -0.97
CA GLY A 22 -2.23 -13.35 -1.85
C GLY A 22 -2.93 -12.11 -1.30
N VAL A 23 -2.67 -11.74 -0.03
CA VAL A 23 -3.27 -10.55 0.58
C VAL A 23 -2.20 -9.51 0.84
N ARG A 24 -2.46 -8.29 0.38
CA ARG A 24 -1.60 -7.13 0.56
C ARG A 24 -2.41 -5.99 1.15
N LEU A 25 -1.89 -5.38 2.22
CA LEU A 25 -2.58 -4.34 2.98
C LEU A 25 -1.67 -3.13 3.20
N TYR A 26 -2.24 -1.95 3.06
CA TYR A 26 -1.65 -0.73 3.56
C TYR A 26 -1.86 -0.64 5.08
N VAL A 27 -0.84 -0.23 5.81
CA VAL A 27 -0.91 0.00 7.26
C VAL A 27 -0.28 1.34 7.61
N GLU A 28 -0.74 1.99 8.67
CA GLU A 28 -0.19 3.30 9.07
C GLU A 28 1.02 3.18 10.00
N GLY A 29 1.15 2.05 10.71
CA GLY A 29 2.24 1.80 11.65
C GLY A 29 3.61 1.69 10.99
N ASP A 30 4.66 1.87 11.79
CA ASP A 30 6.03 1.67 11.33
C ASP A 30 6.31 0.18 11.10
N LEU A 31 7.03 -0.11 10.03
CA LEU A 31 7.37 -1.48 9.63
C LEU A 31 8.84 -1.74 9.88
N ALA A 32 9.10 -2.64 10.82
CA ALA A 32 10.43 -3.16 11.13
C ALA A 32 10.29 -4.62 11.58
N GLU A 33 11.36 -5.39 11.47
CA GLU A 33 11.37 -6.78 11.96
C GLU A 33 11.03 -6.84 13.45
N GLY A 34 10.07 -7.71 13.80
CA GLY A 34 9.56 -7.86 15.15
C GLY A 34 8.52 -6.82 15.59
N ALA A 35 8.19 -5.82 14.77
CA ALA A 35 7.16 -4.86 15.11
C ALA A 35 5.78 -5.51 15.13
N GLU A 36 4.91 -5.01 16.02
CA GLU A 36 3.49 -5.35 16.05
C GLU A 36 2.66 -4.19 15.50
N VAL A 37 1.85 -4.46 14.48
CA VAL A 37 1.01 -3.45 13.82
C VAL A 37 -0.46 -3.76 14.08
N PRO A 38 -1.21 -2.86 14.71
CA PRO A 38 -2.64 -3.05 14.92
C PRO A 38 -3.41 -2.96 13.58
N LEU A 39 -4.44 -3.79 13.46
CA LEU A 39 -5.39 -3.72 12.36
C LEU A 39 -6.56 -2.82 12.76
N ASP A 40 -6.98 -1.95 11.84
CA ASP A 40 -8.24 -1.25 12.01
C ASP A 40 -9.46 -2.19 11.87
N PRO A 41 -10.67 -1.75 12.27
CA PRO A 41 -11.86 -2.60 12.22
C PRO A 41 -12.22 -3.09 10.81
N ALA A 42 -11.98 -2.28 9.78
CA ALA A 42 -12.27 -2.65 8.38
C ALA A 42 -11.27 -3.70 7.86
N GLN A 43 -9.99 -3.53 8.17
CA GLN A 43 -8.93 -4.50 7.85
C GLN A 43 -9.16 -5.85 8.55
N ALA A 44 -9.49 -5.82 9.84
CA ALA A 44 -9.80 -7.04 10.60
C ALA A 44 -11.03 -7.75 10.01
N HIS A 45 -12.08 -7.00 9.64
CA HIS A 45 -13.26 -7.54 8.96
C HIS A 45 -12.89 -8.14 7.60
N TYR A 46 -12.14 -7.42 6.78
CA TYR A 46 -11.70 -7.86 5.46
C TYR A 46 -10.91 -9.18 5.53
N LEU A 47 -9.88 -9.23 6.37
CA LEU A 47 -9.08 -10.45 6.54
C LEU A 47 -9.91 -11.64 7.02
N ARG A 48 -10.77 -11.43 8.02
CA ARG A 48 -11.53 -12.51 8.63
C ARG A 48 -12.70 -12.99 7.77
N ASN A 49 -13.51 -12.07 7.27
CA ASN A 49 -14.82 -12.40 6.68
C ASN A 49 -14.78 -12.48 5.16
N VAL A 50 -13.93 -11.70 4.50
CA VAL A 50 -13.79 -11.70 3.04
C VAL A 50 -12.69 -12.67 2.63
N MET A 51 -11.49 -12.49 3.17
CA MET A 51 -10.32 -13.31 2.81
C MET A 51 -10.23 -14.63 3.59
N ARG A 52 -11.08 -14.80 4.62
CA ARG A 52 -11.18 -16.01 5.46
C ARG A 52 -9.83 -16.43 6.06
N ARG A 53 -9.07 -15.44 6.48
CA ARG A 53 -7.76 -15.63 7.11
C ARG A 53 -7.90 -15.91 8.61
N ALA A 54 -6.88 -16.55 9.19
CA ALA A 54 -6.78 -16.91 10.59
C ALA A 54 -5.43 -16.48 11.18
N PRO A 55 -5.29 -16.43 12.52
CA PRO A 55 -3.99 -16.27 13.14
C PRO A 55 -2.98 -17.30 12.63
N GLY A 56 -1.75 -16.84 12.33
CA GLY A 56 -0.69 -17.62 11.70
C GLY A 56 -0.62 -17.48 10.17
N ASP A 57 -1.69 -17.01 9.50
CA ASP A 57 -1.64 -16.77 8.06
C ASP A 57 -0.73 -15.58 7.73
N ALA A 58 -0.01 -15.69 6.62
CA ALA A 58 0.86 -14.64 6.14
C ALA A 58 0.11 -13.62 5.28
N VAL A 59 0.49 -12.34 5.43
CA VAL A 59 0.05 -11.21 4.63
C VAL A 59 1.26 -10.36 4.23
N ARG A 60 1.16 -9.61 3.13
CA ARG A 60 2.11 -8.55 2.80
C ARG A 60 1.57 -7.23 3.32
N VAL A 61 2.45 -6.39 3.88
CA VAL A 61 2.09 -5.07 4.39
C VAL A 61 3.06 -4.02 3.86
N PHE A 62 2.57 -2.81 3.66
CA PHE A 62 3.38 -1.66 3.28
C PHE A 62 2.75 -0.38 3.84
N ASN A 63 3.55 0.69 3.96
CA ASN A 63 3.08 1.97 4.49
C ASN A 63 3.53 3.18 3.67
N GLY A 64 4.17 2.96 2.52
CA GLY A 64 4.64 4.02 1.63
C GLY A 64 5.99 4.64 2.02
N ARG A 65 6.66 4.17 3.09
CA ARG A 65 7.95 4.70 3.57
C ARG A 65 8.97 3.63 3.97
N ASP A 66 8.51 2.50 4.48
CA ASP A 66 9.41 1.46 5.02
C ASP A 66 9.55 0.26 4.07
N GLY A 67 9.01 0.36 2.85
CA GLY A 67 8.97 -0.72 1.89
C GLY A 67 7.83 -1.71 2.12
N GLU A 68 7.97 -2.91 1.56
CA GLU A 68 6.99 -3.98 1.71
C GLU A 68 7.55 -5.09 2.59
N TRP A 69 6.71 -5.59 3.50
CA TRP A 69 7.09 -6.58 4.49
C TRP A 69 6.13 -7.76 4.48
N ARG A 70 6.66 -8.92 4.78
CA ARG A 70 5.85 -10.07 5.18
C ARG A 70 5.52 -9.94 6.65
N ALA A 71 4.27 -10.20 7.00
CA ALA A 71 3.79 -10.25 8.37
C ALA A 71 2.90 -11.47 8.58
N ALA A 72 2.88 -12.00 9.79
CA ALA A 72 1.91 -13.01 10.20
C ALA A 72 0.75 -12.34 10.95
N ILE A 73 -0.45 -12.86 10.78
CA ILE A 73 -1.59 -12.44 11.59
C ILE A 73 -1.38 -12.98 13.01
N ALA A 74 -1.02 -12.11 13.95
CA ALA A 74 -0.80 -12.50 15.36
C ALA A 74 -2.15 -12.76 16.06
N THR A 75 -3.09 -11.85 15.89
CA THR A 75 -4.44 -11.97 16.44
C THR A 75 -5.49 -11.49 15.43
N LEU A 76 -6.67 -12.12 15.43
CA LEU A 76 -7.75 -11.71 14.53
C LEU A 76 -9.12 -11.96 15.19
N GLY A 77 -9.79 -10.90 15.59
CA GLY A 77 -11.08 -10.91 16.25
C GLY A 77 -12.15 -10.11 15.50
N LYS A 78 -13.29 -9.91 16.16
CA LYS A 78 -14.38 -9.08 15.63
C LYS A 78 -14.01 -7.60 15.75
N GLY A 79 -13.63 -6.98 14.64
CA GLY A 79 -13.27 -5.55 14.57
C GLY A 79 -11.93 -5.20 15.23
N LYS A 80 -11.06 -6.17 15.49
CA LYS A 80 -9.72 -5.96 16.05
C LYS A 80 -8.77 -7.08 15.62
N GLY A 81 -7.49 -6.76 15.53
CA GLY A 81 -6.44 -7.72 15.22
C GLY A 81 -5.08 -7.04 15.29
N ALA A 82 -4.04 -7.84 15.14
CA ALA A 82 -2.67 -7.38 15.08
C ALA A 82 -1.86 -8.27 14.13
N LEU A 83 -0.86 -7.67 13.51
CA LEU A 83 0.12 -8.32 12.64
C LEU A 83 1.48 -8.30 13.32
N ALA A 84 2.19 -9.40 13.28
CA ALA A 84 3.61 -9.48 13.64
C ALA A 84 4.44 -9.35 12.37
N VAL A 85 5.24 -8.30 12.25
CA VAL A 85 6.10 -8.05 11.09
C VAL A 85 7.31 -8.97 11.15
N GLU A 86 7.59 -9.69 10.07
CA GLU A 86 8.62 -10.75 10.06
C GLU A 86 9.87 -10.34 9.27
N ALA A 87 9.69 -10.08 7.97
CA ALA A 87 10.82 -9.83 7.07
C ALA A 87 10.46 -8.85 5.96
N GLN A 88 11.41 -8.00 5.58
CA GLN A 88 11.26 -7.12 4.44
C GLN A 88 11.32 -7.92 3.14
N THR A 89 10.28 -7.79 2.32
CA THR A 89 10.18 -8.46 1.01
C THR A 89 10.66 -7.55 -0.13
N ARG A 90 10.49 -6.23 0.05
CA ARG A 90 10.93 -5.23 -0.93
C ARG A 90 11.32 -3.93 -0.22
N PRO A 91 12.53 -3.40 -0.44
CA PRO A 91 12.92 -2.11 0.12
C PRO A 91 12.08 -0.97 -0.46
N GLN A 92 11.94 0.11 0.29
CA GLN A 92 11.32 1.33 -0.23
C GLN A 92 12.18 1.89 -1.36
N ALA A 93 11.54 2.18 -2.48
CA ALA A 93 12.15 2.90 -3.59
C ALA A 93 11.58 4.31 -3.67
N ALA A 94 12.40 5.27 -4.07
CA ALA A 94 11.92 6.62 -4.36
C ALA A 94 11.13 6.61 -5.66
N GLU A 95 9.91 7.13 -5.61
CA GLU A 95 9.12 7.38 -6.82
C GLU A 95 9.60 8.65 -7.52
N PRO A 96 9.39 8.75 -8.85
CA PRO A 96 9.59 9.99 -9.56
C PRO A 96 8.78 11.13 -8.93
N ASP A 97 9.33 12.33 -8.85
CA ASP A 97 8.62 13.50 -8.37
C ASP A 97 7.60 13.99 -9.42
N LEU A 98 6.56 13.19 -9.64
CA LEU A 98 5.50 13.44 -10.61
C LEU A 98 4.20 13.80 -9.91
N TRP A 99 3.73 15.02 -10.10
CA TRP A 99 2.46 15.48 -9.55
C TRP A 99 1.38 15.51 -10.62
N LEU A 100 0.23 14.96 -10.29
CA LEU A 100 -0.96 15.12 -11.11
C LEU A 100 -1.79 16.30 -10.60
N LEU A 101 -1.90 17.38 -11.38
CA LEU A 101 -2.84 18.46 -11.15
C LEU A 101 -4.11 18.17 -11.95
N ALA A 102 -5.23 17.94 -11.27
CA ALA A 102 -6.49 17.58 -11.92
C ALA A 102 -7.65 18.43 -11.44
N ALA A 103 -8.39 19.04 -12.37
CA ALA A 103 -9.64 19.70 -12.02
C ALA A 103 -10.70 18.64 -11.66
N PRO A 104 -11.41 18.78 -10.51
CA PRO A 104 -12.42 17.82 -10.10
C PRO A 104 -13.56 17.75 -11.12
N ILE A 105 -13.84 16.53 -11.55
CA ILE A 105 -14.95 16.17 -12.45
C ILE A 105 -15.99 15.35 -11.68
N LYS A 106 -16.95 14.74 -12.36
CA LYS A 106 -17.94 13.89 -11.70
C LYS A 106 -17.29 12.84 -10.81
N ARG A 107 -17.95 12.53 -9.70
CA ARG A 107 -17.44 11.68 -8.61
C ARG A 107 -16.73 10.39 -9.07
N THR A 108 -17.37 9.61 -9.94
CA THR A 108 -16.81 8.35 -10.44
C THR A 108 -15.56 8.56 -11.31
N ALA A 109 -15.50 9.67 -12.03
CA ALA A 109 -14.38 9.97 -12.89
C ALA A 109 -13.15 10.44 -12.08
N ILE A 110 -13.34 11.21 -11.00
CA ILE A 110 -12.22 11.62 -10.15
C ILE A 110 -11.66 10.44 -9.36
N ASP A 111 -12.51 9.49 -8.93
CA ASP A 111 -12.07 8.24 -8.30
C ASP A 111 -11.20 7.42 -9.26
N PHE A 112 -11.62 7.30 -10.51
CA PHE A 112 -10.84 6.63 -11.56
C PHE A 112 -9.49 7.32 -11.84
N VAL A 113 -9.48 8.66 -11.90
CA VAL A 113 -8.24 9.44 -12.09
C VAL A 113 -7.28 9.19 -10.93
N ALA A 114 -7.75 9.18 -9.69
CA ALA A 114 -6.93 8.92 -8.53
C ALA A 114 -6.30 7.52 -8.56
N ALA A 115 -7.09 6.50 -8.90
CA ALA A 115 -6.60 5.13 -9.03
C ALA A 115 -5.54 5.02 -10.15
N LYS A 116 -5.82 5.57 -11.34
CA LYS A 116 -4.89 5.49 -12.47
C LYS A 116 -3.61 6.31 -12.26
N ALA A 117 -3.69 7.45 -11.57
CA ALA A 117 -2.50 8.21 -11.19
C ALA A 117 -1.58 7.38 -10.27
N THR A 118 -2.18 6.66 -9.32
CA THR A 118 -1.44 5.75 -8.42
C THR A 118 -0.78 4.62 -9.21
N GLU A 119 -1.52 3.94 -10.06
CA GLU A 119 -1.01 2.84 -10.90
C GLU A 119 0.14 3.28 -11.82
N LEU A 120 0.14 4.55 -12.26
CA LEU A 120 1.17 5.13 -13.11
C LEU A 120 2.33 5.75 -12.34
N GLY A 121 2.37 5.64 -11.00
CA GLY A 121 3.49 6.08 -10.18
C GLY A 121 3.53 7.58 -9.91
N ALA A 122 2.39 8.28 -9.90
CA ALA A 122 2.35 9.65 -9.44
C ALA A 122 2.73 9.72 -7.95
N SER A 123 3.61 10.67 -7.57
CA SER A 123 3.99 10.89 -6.17
C SER A 123 3.00 11.77 -5.41
N ALA A 124 2.23 12.60 -6.12
CA ALA A 124 1.19 13.42 -5.53
C ALA A 124 0.01 13.66 -6.48
N ILE A 125 -1.18 13.77 -5.90
CA ILE A 125 -2.40 14.20 -6.59
C ILE A 125 -2.85 15.50 -5.97
N GLN A 126 -2.89 16.56 -6.79
CA GLN A 126 -3.29 17.90 -6.40
C GLN A 126 -4.59 18.27 -7.10
N PRO A 127 -5.75 18.19 -6.42
CA PRO A 127 -6.98 18.71 -6.98
C PRO A 127 -6.90 20.23 -7.14
N VAL A 128 -7.32 20.76 -8.30
CA VAL A 128 -7.23 22.20 -8.59
C VAL A 128 -8.57 22.74 -9.07
N PHE A 129 -8.98 23.88 -8.52
CA PHE A 129 -10.16 24.59 -9.00
C PHE A 129 -9.76 25.58 -10.11
N THR A 130 -10.43 25.46 -11.26
CA THR A 130 -10.28 26.35 -12.40
C THR A 130 -11.55 27.19 -12.56
N ARG A 131 -11.52 28.20 -13.42
CA ARG A 131 -12.69 29.05 -13.69
C ARG A 131 -13.94 28.28 -14.13
N ARG A 132 -13.78 27.10 -14.72
CA ARG A 132 -14.89 26.29 -15.24
C ARG A 132 -15.10 24.99 -14.46
N THR A 133 -14.49 24.83 -13.30
CA THR A 133 -14.72 23.66 -12.45
C THR A 133 -16.11 23.75 -11.86
N ALA A 134 -16.98 22.81 -12.20
CA ALA A 134 -18.35 22.75 -11.70
C ALA A 134 -18.46 22.21 -10.27
N VAL A 135 -17.43 21.48 -9.81
CA VAL A 135 -17.37 20.88 -8.47
C VAL A 135 -16.76 21.89 -7.50
N THR A 136 -17.45 22.16 -6.41
CA THR A 136 -16.99 23.14 -5.39
C THR A 136 -16.26 22.50 -4.21
N ARG A 137 -16.30 21.18 -4.06
CA ARG A 137 -15.69 20.46 -2.96
C ARG A 137 -15.14 19.10 -3.40
N VAL A 138 -13.96 18.77 -2.93
CA VAL A 138 -13.33 17.46 -3.07
C VAL A 138 -13.35 16.74 -1.72
N ASN A 139 -13.72 15.47 -1.69
CA ASN A 139 -13.59 14.64 -0.51
C ASN A 139 -12.20 13.99 -0.53
N ALA A 140 -11.26 14.60 0.20
CA ALA A 140 -9.86 14.16 0.27
C ALA A 140 -9.74 12.77 0.91
N ASP A 141 -10.53 12.46 1.95
CA ASP A 141 -10.47 11.17 2.64
C ASP A 141 -10.86 10.02 1.70
N ARG A 142 -11.92 10.24 0.91
CA ARG A 142 -12.33 9.27 -0.10
C ARG A 142 -11.27 9.11 -1.19
N MET A 143 -10.66 10.19 -1.64
CA MET A 143 -9.59 10.12 -2.63
C MET A 143 -8.39 9.36 -2.07
N ARG A 144 -8.03 9.61 -0.80
CA ARG A 144 -6.98 8.87 -0.08
C ARG A 144 -7.30 7.37 0.00
N ALA A 145 -8.54 7.00 0.33
CA ALA A 145 -8.94 5.59 0.33
C ALA A 145 -8.77 4.94 -1.06
N ASN A 146 -9.17 5.63 -2.13
CA ASN A 146 -9.02 5.13 -3.50
C ASN A 146 -7.55 4.97 -3.93
N VAL A 147 -6.64 5.86 -3.55
CA VAL A 147 -5.22 5.72 -3.87
C VAL A 147 -4.57 4.59 -3.08
N ILE A 148 -4.98 4.36 -1.84
CA ILE A 148 -4.53 3.21 -1.03
C ILE A 148 -4.99 1.90 -1.67
N GLU A 149 -6.28 1.78 -1.99
CA GLU A 149 -6.83 0.59 -2.66
C GLU A 149 -6.11 0.32 -3.99
N ALA A 150 -5.88 1.35 -4.80
CA ALA A 150 -5.14 1.23 -6.05
C ALA A 150 -3.69 0.75 -5.82
N ALA A 151 -2.99 1.31 -4.81
CA ALA A 151 -1.63 0.90 -4.46
C ALA A 151 -1.59 -0.56 -3.99
N GLU A 152 -2.58 -1.02 -3.22
CA GLU A 152 -2.72 -2.42 -2.82
C GLU A 152 -2.85 -3.36 -4.03
N GLN A 153 -3.67 -2.97 -5.01
CA GLN A 153 -3.96 -3.79 -6.20
C GLN A 153 -2.82 -3.81 -7.22
N CYS A 154 -2.17 -2.68 -7.47
CA CYS A 154 -1.10 -2.58 -8.47
C CYS A 154 0.30 -2.90 -7.91
N GLU A 155 0.38 -3.31 -6.65
CA GLU A 155 1.63 -3.67 -5.94
C GLU A 155 2.66 -2.53 -5.85
N GLN A 156 2.23 -1.26 -5.92
CA GLN A 156 3.09 -0.12 -5.67
C GLN A 156 3.42 -0.03 -4.17
N PRO A 157 4.73 0.11 -3.80
CA PRO A 157 5.12 0.25 -2.40
C PRO A 157 4.86 1.65 -1.85
N THR A 158 4.54 2.60 -2.72
CA THR A 158 4.26 4.00 -2.42
C THR A 158 2.79 4.33 -2.58
N VAL A 159 2.31 5.30 -1.81
CA VAL A 159 0.95 5.84 -1.90
C VAL A 159 1.06 7.32 -2.22
N PRO A 160 0.48 7.81 -3.32
CA PRO A 160 0.49 9.23 -3.66
C PRO A 160 -0.02 10.11 -2.53
N VAL A 161 0.65 11.24 -2.29
CA VAL A 161 0.15 12.25 -1.37
C VAL A 161 -1.07 12.92 -1.99
N VAL A 162 -2.24 12.75 -1.37
CA VAL A 162 -3.45 13.50 -1.73
C VAL A 162 -3.41 14.84 -1.02
N ARG A 163 -3.27 15.92 -1.80
CA ARG A 163 -3.20 17.30 -1.30
C ARG A 163 -4.57 17.93 -1.23
N ASP A 164 -4.69 18.96 -0.40
CA ASP A 164 -5.90 19.76 -0.33
C ASP A 164 -6.17 20.48 -1.64
N ALA A 165 -7.46 20.54 -2.02
CA ALA A 165 -7.85 21.22 -3.23
C ALA A 165 -7.59 22.74 -3.14
N ALA A 166 -6.98 23.30 -4.18
CA ALA A 166 -6.62 24.71 -4.22
C ALA A 166 -6.99 25.36 -5.57
N PRO A 167 -7.20 26.70 -5.62
CA PRO A 167 -7.31 27.40 -6.90
C PRO A 167 -6.02 27.24 -7.73
N LEU A 168 -6.15 26.89 -9.00
CA LEU A 168 -4.98 26.68 -9.88
C LEU A 168 -4.07 27.90 -9.93
N ALA A 169 -4.64 29.12 -10.02
CA ALA A 169 -3.85 30.36 -10.03
C ALA A 169 -2.99 30.49 -8.77
N GLN A 170 -3.58 30.30 -7.59
CA GLN A 170 -2.86 30.35 -6.32
C GLN A 170 -1.71 29.31 -6.25
N LEU A 171 -1.97 28.11 -6.76
CA LEU A 171 -0.95 27.06 -6.80
C LEU A 171 0.21 27.43 -7.72
N LEU A 172 -0.08 28.03 -8.89
CA LEU A 172 0.95 28.46 -9.84
C LEU A 172 1.77 29.63 -9.31
N ASP A 173 1.14 30.58 -8.61
CA ASP A 173 1.83 31.70 -7.99
C ASP A 173 2.83 31.22 -6.90
N ALA A 174 2.46 30.14 -6.20
CA ALA A 174 3.29 29.52 -5.16
C ALA A 174 4.16 28.36 -5.70
N TRP A 175 4.24 28.16 -7.03
CA TRP A 175 4.93 27.01 -7.61
C TRP A 175 6.43 27.02 -7.28
N PRO A 176 7.00 25.90 -6.81
CA PRO A 176 8.41 25.86 -6.43
C PRO A 176 9.32 26.22 -7.61
N LYS A 177 10.23 27.18 -7.38
CA LYS A 177 11.23 27.56 -8.38
C LYS A 177 12.10 26.36 -8.72
N GLY A 178 12.20 26.04 -10.01
CA GLY A 178 12.98 24.90 -10.51
C GLY A 178 12.20 23.61 -10.70
N ARG A 179 10.95 23.52 -10.26
CA ARG A 179 10.06 22.40 -10.63
C ARG A 179 9.50 22.66 -12.04
N ARG A 180 9.62 21.66 -12.91
CA ARG A 180 9.11 21.69 -14.29
C ARG A 180 7.68 21.19 -14.36
#